data_6c63cb9105740931e065e7525c2b4019
#
_entry.id   6c63cb9105740931e065e7525c2b4019
#
_cell.length_a   1.000
_cell.length_b   1.000
_cell.length_c   1.000
_cell.angle_alpha   90.00
_cell.angle_beta   90.00
_cell.angle_gamma   90.00
#
_symmetry.space_group_name_H-M   'P 1'
#
loop_
_entity.id
_entity.type
_entity.pdbx_description
1 polymer ?
#
loop_
_entity_poly.entity_id
_entity_poly.type
_entity_poly.pdbx_seq_one_letter_code
_entity_poly.pdbx_strand_id
1 'polypeptide(L)'
;MAKLNSYRSSGRARKGAVTSFGSRTDVGCVREQNEDSLVVQPPLFVVADGMGGHAAGEVASEICVKTISECAPDRVDAEELGEAVEQANRDIINAALEGEGREGMGTTCTAAMLEANRLVIAQVGDSRAYLLHGGKLTQLTRDHSLMANMIEAGQITPEEARLHPSRSVITRALGNDPTMTPDLYEINVEDGDRLLLCSDGLTAMVEDSQIESIMNRVADPQRCATHLVNEAIAAGGLDNVTVIVADAEGARTVKRRRTALRTRVTIVFVLLLLVAIIAGAAWGGYTYLHNTAYLAKNDAGMVAVYRGVPGDVLGFTYSELVENTDVPVADLSPSAAMRISEGMRVSSVDEAMALVDSYREELAQAKASSSSTASTSGSSAASDGASSEGAVATR
;
A
#
# COMPACT_ATOMS: atom_id res chain seq x y z
N MET A 1 -22.03 -13.27 22.39
CA MET A 1 -21.30 -12.88 21.17
C MET A 1 -22.33 -12.17 20.28
N ALA A 2 -22.34 -10.83 20.33
CA ALA A 2 -23.23 -10.02 19.52
C ALA A 2 -22.86 -10.20 18.04
N LYS A 3 -23.84 -10.68 17.24
CA LYS A 3 -23.72 -10.68 15.79
C LYS A 3 -23.67 -9.22 15.33
N LEU A 4 -22.56 -8.78 14.76
CA LEU A 4 -22.48 -7.54 14.02
C LEU A 4 -23.46 -7.65 12.83
N ASN A 5 -24.61 -7.02 12.91
CA ASN A 5 -25.52 -6.83 11.78
C ASN A 5 -24.93 -5.73 10.84
N SER A 6 -23.73 -5.97 10.30
CA SER A 6 -23.26 -5.20 9.17
C SER A 6 -23.55 -6.00 7.91
N TYR A 7 -24.54 -5.58 7.16
CA TYR A 7 -24.80 -6.14 5.83
C TYR A 7 -23.61 -5.82 4.92
N ARG A 8 -22.64 -6.74 4.86
CA ARG A 8 -21.59 -6.73 3.83
C ARG A 8 -22.20 -7.34 2.57
N SER A 9 -22.90 -6.50 1.79
CA SER A 9 -23.29 -6.90 0.45
C SER A 9 -22.02 -7.15 -0.38
N SER A 10 -21.91 -8.33 -0.98
CA SER A 10 -20.93 -8.66 -2.02
C SER A 10 -21.29 -7.98 -3.36
N GLY A 11 -21.79 -6.76 -3.30
CA GLY A 11 -22.12 -5.92 -4.44
C GLY A 11 -20.85 -5.35 -5.06
N ARG A 12 -20.83 -5.36 -6.37
CA ARG A 12 -19.82 -4.80 -7.26
C ARG A 12 -19.38 -3.41 -6.78
N ALA A 13 -18.13 -3.23 -6.38
CA ALA A 13 -17.59 -1.96 -5.93
C ALA A 13 -17.91 -0.86 -6.96
N ARG A 14 -18.77 0.10 -6.59
CA ARG A 14 -19.10 1.28 -7.40
C ARG A 14 -17.81 2.09 -7.55
N LYS A 15 -17.50 2.55 -8.78
CA LYS A 15 -16.31 3.34 -9.09
C LYS A 15 -16.50 4.80 -8.67
N GLY A 16 -16.63 5.06 -7.38
CA GLY A 16 -16.58 6.41 -6.82
C GLY A 16 -15.20 6.78 -6.26
N ALA A 17 -14.97 8.03 -5.97
CA ALA A 17 -13.81 8.47 -5.19
C ALA A 17 -13.83 7.74 -3.84
N VAL A 18 -12.67 7.23 -3.42
CA VAL A 18 -12.57 6.54 -2.12
C VAL A 18 -12.66 7.60 -1.03
N THR A 19 -13.84 7.74 -0.44
CA THR A 19 -14.05 8.55 0.75
C THR A 19 -13.50 7.76 1.95
N SER A 20 -12.75 8.40 2.84
CA SER A 20 -12.35 7.81 4.11
C SER A 20 -13.57 7.79 5.02
N PHE A 21 -13.91 6.64 5.57
CA PHE A 21 -15.11 6.49 6.39
C PHE A 21 -14.90 5.52 7.54
N GLY A 22 -15.80 5.60 8.52
CA GLY A 22 -15.92 4.67 9.61
C GLY A 22 -17.36 4.61 10.11
N SER A 23 -17.75 3.48 10.67
CA SER A 23 -19.10 3.29 11.22
C SER A 23 -19.08 2.40 12.44
N ARG A 24 -20.07 2.60 13.31
CA ARG A 24 -20.34 1.72 14.43
C ARG A 24 -21.83 1.79 14.79
N THR A 25 -22.40 0.64 15.13
CA THR A 25 -23.70 0.49 15.78
C THR A 25 -23.52 -0.26 17.10
N ASP A 26 -24.38 0.04 18.08
CA ASP A 26 -24.37 -0.60 19.39
C ASP A 26 -25.80 -0.64 19.95
N VAL A 27 -26.14 -1.71 20.66
CA VAL A 27 -27.48 -1.89 21.25
C VAL A 27 -27.77 -0.91 22.40
N GLY A 28 -26.73 -0.25 22.94
CA GLY A 28 -26.84 0.55 24.15
C GLY A 28 -26.88 -0.28 25.43
N CYS A 29 -27.34 0.34 26.53
CA CYS A 29 -27.35 -0.28 27.87
C CYS A 29 -28.73 -0.75 28.30
N VAL A 30 -29.80 -0.33 27.66
CA VAL A 30 -31.20 -0.53 28.11
C VAL A 30 -31.99 -1.43 27.17
N ARG A 31 -31.75 -1.32 25.87
CA ARG A 31 -32.46 -2.12 24.87
C ARG A 31 -31.95 -3.57 24.85
N GLU A 32 -32.81 -4.54 24.58
CA GLU A 32 -32.44 -5.95 24.45
C GLU A 32 -31.97 -6.29 23.03
N GLN A 33 -32.45 -5.57 22.01
CA GLN A 33 -32.17 -5.78 20.61
C GLN A 33 -31.74 -4.46 19.94
N ASN A 34 -31.02 -4.57 18.87
CA ASN A 34 -30.63 -3.44 18.04
C ASN A 34 -31.57 -3.38 16.83
N GLU A 35 -32.47 -2.41 16.82
CA GLU A 35 -33.40 -2.15 15.74
C GLU A 35 -32.86 -1.16 14.71
N ASP A 36 -31.64 -0.58 14.95
CA ASP A 36 -30.93 0.25 13.99
C ASP A 36 -30.28 -0.61 12.91
N SER A 37 -30.32 -0.13 11.69
CA SER A 37 -29.59 -0.69 10.55
C SER A 37 -28.76 0.37 9.82
N LEU A 38 -27.66 -0.03 9.18
CA LEU A 38 -26.80 0.88 8.42
C LEU A 38 -26.24 0.24 7.14
N VAL A 39 -25.99 1.08 6.14
CA VAL A 39 -25.21 0.73 4.94
C VAL A 39 -24.06 1.69 4.74
N VAL A 40 -22.89 1.13 4.42
CA VAL A 40 -21.71 1.88 4.02
C VAL A 40 -21.17 1.26 2.72
N GLN A 41 -21.58 1.85 1.60
CA GLN A 41 -21.16 1.45 0.24
C GLN A 41 -20.82 2.71 -0.56
N PRO A 42 -19.68 3.36 -0.32
CA PRO A 42 -19.36 4.62 -0.98
C PRO A 42 -19.67 4.61 -2.50
N PRO A 43 -20.33 5.63 -3.01
CA PRO A 43 -20.65 6.92 -2.37
C PRO A 43 -21.86 6.93 -1.44
N LEU A 44 -22.58 5.80 -1.23
CA LEU A 44 -23.80 5.68 -0.45
C LEU A 44 -23.52 5.36 1.02
N PHE A 45 -24.21 6.09 1.92
CA PHE A 45 -24.24 5.91 3.36
C PHE A 45 -25.70 6.01 3.84
N VAL A 46 -26.17 5.08 4.67
CA VAL A 46 -27.55 5.07 5.18
C VAL A 46 -27.55 4.70 6.65
N VAL A 47 -28.34 5.43 7.43
CA VAL A 47 -28.75 5.08 8.80
C VAL A 47 -30.27 4.97 8.83
N ALA A 48 -30.78 3.90 9.41
CA ALA A 48 -32.20 3.64 9.58
C ALA A 48 -32.42 3.17 11.03
N ASP A 49 -33.26 3.88 11.78
CA ASP A 49 -33.65 3.59 13.15
C ASP A 49 -35.02 2.97 13.13
N GLY A 50 -35.10 1.69 13.50
CA GLY A 50 -36.29 0.89 13.43
C GLY A 50 -37.20 1.09 14.62
N MET A 51 -38.50 1.22 14.37
CA MET A 51 -39.52 1.36 15.38
C MET A 51 -40.68 0.39 15.18
N GLY A 52 -41.30 -0.05 16.29
CA GLY A 52 -42.40 -0.97 16.26
C GLY A 52 -42.20 -2.13 17.23
N GLY A 53 -42.94 -2.26 18.26
CA GLY A 53 -42.74 -3.21 19.36
C GLY A 53 -42.44 -4.65 18.90
N HIS A 54 -41.63 -5.39 19.66
CA HIS A 54 -41.30 -6.81 19.50
C HIS A 54 -40.60 -7.17 18.16
N ALA A 55 -39.39 -6.63 17.93
CA ALA A 55 -38.49 -6.93 16.78
C ALA A 55 -39.07 -6.53 15.40
N ALA A 56 -40.15 -5.78 15.33
CA ALA A 56 -40.68 -5.32 14.06
C ALA A 56 -39.94 -4.12 13.50
N GLY A 57 -39.27 -3.31 14.35
CA GLY A 57 -38.38 -2.23 13.94
C GLY A 57 -37.14 -2.73 13.24
N GLU A 58 -36.52 -3.83 13.72
CA GLU A 58 -35.39 -4.47 13.08
C GLU A 58 -35.70 -4.86 11.63
N VAL A 59 -36.84 -5.48 11.39
CA VAL A 59 -37.28 -5.88 10.04
C VAL A 59 -37.49 -4.66 9.13
N ALA A 60 -38.10 -3.60 9.61
CA ALA A 60 -38.33 -2.40 8.82
C ALA A 60 -37.00 -1.70 8.46
N SER A 61 -36.08 -1.54 9.41
CA SER A 61 -34.80 -0.92 9.17
C SER A 61 -33.90 -1.77 8.24
N GLU A 62 -33.93 -3.12 8.35
CA GLU A 62 -33.22 -4.01 7.44
C GLU A 62 -33.75 -3.92 6.01
N ILE A 63 -35.08 -3.93 5.81
CA ILE A 63 -35.71 -3.73 4.49
C ILE A 63 -35.30 -2.38 3.91
N CYS A 64 -35.35 -1.31 4.71
CA CYS A 64 -34.96 0.03 4.30
C CYS A 64 -33.54 0.07 3.72
N VAL A 65 -32.55 -0.35 4.51
CA VAL A 65 -31.15 -0.27 4.07
C VAL A 65 -30.83 -1.21 2.92
N LYS A 66 -31.50 -2.37 2.84
CA LYS A 66 -31.37 -3.31 1.73
C LYS A 66 -31.90 -2.72 0.44
N THR A 67 -33.16 -2.27 0.42
CA THR A 67 -33.78 -1.69 -0.78
C THR A 67 -33.01 -0.48 -1.29
N ILE A 68 -32.60 0.44 -0.39
CA ILE A 68 -31.82 1.60 -0.79
C ILE A 68 -30.45 1.18 -1.34
N SER A 69 -29.80 0.16 -0.77
CA SER A 69 -28.52 -0.33 -1.30
C SER A 69 -28.62 -0.94 -2.69
N GLU A 70 -29.76 -1.52 -3.04
CA GLU A 70 -30.04 -2.14 -4.33
C GLU A 70 -30.52 -1.13 -5.38
N CYS A 71 -31.32 -0.12 -4.97
CA CYS A 71 -32.00 0.83 -5.85
C CYS A 71 -31.31 2.19 -5.99
N ALA A 72 -30.38 2.55 -5.09
CA ALA A 72 -29.69 3.84 -5.15
C ALA A 72 -28.90 4.00 -6.44
N PRO A 73 -28.84 5.22 -7.00
CA PRO A 73 -28.16 5.48 -8.26
C PRO A 73 -26.65 5.26 -8.18
N ASP A 74 -26.02 5.04 -9.35
CA ASP A 74 -24.55 4.92 -9.44
C ASP A 74 -23.85 6.27 -9.32
N ARG A 75 -24.55 7.38 -9.48
CA ARG A 75 -24.05 8.76 -9.38
C ARG A 75 -24.83 9.51 -8.32
N VAL A 76 -24.20 10.55 -7.77
CA VAL A 76 -24.83 11.41 -6.76
C VAL A 76 -25.98 12.19 -7.40
N ASP A 77 -27.21 11.79 -7.11
CA ASP A 77 -28.43 12.38 -7.58
C ASP A 77 -29.49 12.34 -6.46
N ALA A 78 -30.08 13.49 -6.16
CA ALA A 78 -31.02 13.63 -5.04
C ALA A 78 -32.40 13.04 -5.37
N GLU A 79 -32.88 13.22 -6.61
CA GLU A 79 -34.20 12.73 -7.03
C GLU A 79 -34.19 11.20 -7.09
N GLU A 80 -33.18 10.60 -7.76
CA GLU A 80 -33.03 9.15 -7.83
C GLU A 80 -32.80 8.51 -6.44
N LEU A 81 -32.08 9.20 -5.53
CA LEU A 81 -31.95 8.74 -4.14
C LEU A 81 -33.30 8.80 -3.40
N GLY A 82 -34.09 9.86 -3.64
CA GLY A 82 -35.44 9.99 -3.12
C GLY A 82 -36.36 8.85 -3.57
N GLU A 83 -36.32 8.49 -4.86
CA GLU A 83 -37.09 7.37 -5.42
C GLU A 83 -36.71 6.04 -4.77
N ALA A 84 -35.40 5.82 -4.45
CA ALA A 84 -34.97 4.63 -3.73
C ALA A 84 -35.54 4.58 -2.30
N VAL A 85 -35.63 5.73 -1.61
CA VAL A 85 -36.28 5.81 -0.28
C VAL A 85 -37.77 5.55 -0.35
N GLU A 86 -38.47 6.09 -1.36
CA GLU A 86 -39.87 5.79 -1.59
C GLU A 86 -40.10 4.31 -1.94
N GLN A 87 -39.18 3.68 -2.69
CA GLN A 87 -39.27 2.24 -2.92
C GLN A 87 -39.10 1.45 -1.63
N ALA A 88 -38.17 1.83 -0.75
CA ALA A 88 -38.02 1.22 0.56
C ALA A 88 -39.31 1.35 1.41
N ASN A 89 -39.98 2.51 1.35
CA ASN A 89 -41.27 2.68 2.01
C ASN A 89 -42.34 1.69 1.51
N ARG A 90 -42.44 1.52 0.19
CA ARG A 90 -43.38 0.55 -0.42
C ARG A 90 -43.05 -0.89 0.00
N ASP A 91 -41.76 -1.25 0.02
CA ASP A 91 -41.32 -2.60 0.37
C ASP A 91 -41.60 -2.92 1.85
N ILE A 92 -41.40 -1.96 2.77
CA ILE A 92 -41.74 -2.11 4.19
C ILE A 92 -43.26 -2.33 4.38
N ILE A 93 -44.10 -1.52 3.70
CA ILE A 93 -45.56 -1.66 3.76
C ILE A 93 -45.99 -3.03 3.22
N ASN A 94 -45.42 -3.48 2.08
CA ASN A 94 -45.73 -4.77 1.51
C ASN A 94 -45.32 -5.93 2.42
N ALA A 95 -44.14 -5.87 3.00
CA ALA A 95 -43.62 -6.87 3.94
C ALA A 95 -44.55 -7.00 5.17
N ALA A 96 -45.02 -5.86 5.72
CA ALA A 96 -46.00 -5.86 6.81
C ALA A 96 -47.32 -6.52 6.43
N LEU A 97 -47.84 -6.28 5.21
CA LEU A 97 -49.06 -6.90 4.67
C LEU A 97 -48.89 -8.40 4.40
N GLU A 98 -47.72 -8.85 4.01
CA GLU A 98 -47.38 -10.25 3.77
C GLU A 98 -47.07 -11.04 5.06
N GLY A 99 -47.01 -10.37 6.20
CA GLY A 99 -46.72 -10.96 7.50
C GLY A 99 -45.23 -11.12 7.82
N GLU A 100 -44.37 -10.51 7.03
CA GLU A 100 -42.98 -10.27 7.41
C GLU A 100 -42.91 -9.06 8.36
N GLY A 101 -42.67 -9.29 9.64
CA GLY A 101 -42.73 -8.27 10.66
C GLY A 101 -44.17 -8.10 11.21
N ARG A 102 -44.60 -6.87 11.47
CA ARG A 102 -45.91 -6.55 12.04
C ARG A 102 -46.55 -5.32 11.42
N GLU A 103 -47.87 -5.28 11.43
CA GLU A 103 -48.60 -4.07 11.09
C GLU A 103 -48.21 -2.91 12.02
N GLY A 104 -47.87 -1.75 11.43
CA GLY A 104 -47.39 -0.58 12.14
C GLY A 104 -45.88 -0.56 12.39
N MET A 105 -45.11 -1.51 11.86
CA MET A 105 -43.67 -1.39 11.84
C MET A 105 -43.23 -0.22 10.95
N GLY A 106 -42.14 0.43 11.31
CA GLY A 106 -41.60 1.53 10.55
C GLY A 106 -40.14 1.77 10.87
N THR A 107 -39.55 2.70 10.17
CA THR A 107 -38.17 3.11 10.40
C THR A 107 -37.95 4.56 9.97
N THR A 108 -37.00 5.21 10.60
CA THR A 108 -36.39 6.42 10.03
C THR A 108 -35.53 6.07 8.80
N CYS A 109 -35.16 7.06 8.05
CA CYS A 109 -34.17 6.91 6.99
C CYS A 109 -33.39 8.21 6.82
N THR A 110 -32.07 8.16 7.02
CA THR A 110 -31.14 9.21 6.64
C THR A 110 -30.16 8.61 5.65
N ALA A 111 -30.48 8.75 4.35
CA ALA A 111 -29.64 8.26 3.25
C ALA A 111 -28.84 9.42 2.66
N ALA A 112 -27.54 9.23 2.47
CA ALA A 112 -26.65 10.23 1.90
C ALA A 112 -25.75 9.63 0.84
N MET A 113 -25.50 10.39 -0.23
CA MET A 113 -24.47 10.09 -1.22
C MET A 113 -23.45 11.21 -1.24
N LEU A 114 -22.19 10.84 -1.02
CA LEU A 114 -21.05 11.76 -0.97
C LEU A 114 -20.02 11.40 -2.01
N GLU A 115 -19.82 12.29 -2.99
CA GLU A 115 -18.77 12.12 -4.01
C GLU A 115 -18.13 13.47 -4.36
N ALA A 116 -16.82 13.52 -4.27
CA ALA A 116 -16.02 14.72 -4.56
C ALA A 116 -16.50 15.94 -3.74
N ASN A 117 -17.21 16.87 -4.39
CA ASN A 117 -17.70 18.13 -3.80
C ASN A 117 -19.24 18.19 -3.72
N ARG A 118 -19.93 17.07 -3.92
CA ARG A 118 -21.39 17.00 -3.86
C ARG A 118 -21.83 16.02 -2.77
N LEU A 119 -22.75 16.48 -1.94
CA LEU A 119 -23.48 15.70 -0.95
C LEU A 119 -24.97 15.84 -1.25
N VAL A 120 -25.67 14.72 -1.42
CA VAL A 120 -27.13 14.70 -1.46
C VAL A 120 -27.63 13.87 -0.29
N ILE A 121 -28.76 14.27 0.28
CA ILE A 121 -29.40 13.57 1.41
C ILE A 121 -30.87 13.41 1.10
N ALA A 122 -31.41 12.23 1.39
CA ALA A 122 -32.84 11.95 1.47
C ALA A 122 -33.19 11.58 2.91
N GLN A 123 -34.12 12.34 3.52
CA GLN A 123 -34.39 12.31 4.97
C GLN A 123 -35.84 11.98 5.27
N VAL A 124 -36.03 11.01 6.18
CA VAL A 124 -37.32 10.73 6.84
C VAL A 124 -37.05 10.35 8.30
N GLY A 125 -37.75 10.99 9.24
CA GLY A 125 -37.58 10.71 10.67
C GLY A 125 -36.73 11.73 11.40
N ASP A 126 -36.16 11.36 12.52
CA ASP A 126 -35.34 12.17 13.43
C ASP A 126 -33.91 11.69 13.63
N SER A 127 -33.49 10.65 12.90
CA SER A 127 -32.08 10.42 12.64
C SER A 127 -31.50 11.60 11.89
N ARG A 128 -30.23 11.95 12.09
CA ARG A 128 -29.68 13.22 11.63
C ARG A 128 -28.46 13.07 10.73
N ALA A 129 -28.29 14.06 9.85
CA ALA A 129 -27.06 14.32 9.13
C ALA A 129 -26.45 15.65 9.57
N TYR A 130 -25.13 15.66 9.83
CA TYR A 130 -24.36 16.84 10.18
C TYR A 130 -23.16 16.99 9.24
N LEU A 131 -22.72 18.23 9.03
CA LEU A 131 -21.48 18.58 8.35
C LEU A 131 -20.56 19.34 9.29
N LEU A 132 -19.33 18.85 9.46
CA LEU A 132 -18.23 19.58 10.05
C LEU A 132 -17.47 20.29 8.93
N HIS A 133 -17.65 21.61 8.82
CA HIS A 133 -16.98 22.47 7.86
C HIS A 133 -16.18 23.54 8.60
N GLY A 134 -14.89 23.69 8.29
CA GLY A 134 -14.03 24.69 8.91
C GLY A 134 -13.94 24.59 10.45
N GLY A 135 -14.15 23.39 11.00
CA GLY A 135 -14.16 23.13 12.44
C GLY A 135 -15.48 23.38 13.14
N LYS A 136 -16.54 23.79 12.43
CA LYS A 136 -17.88 24.02 12.96
C LYS A 136 -18.84 22.93 12.50
N LEU A 137 -19.56 22.35 13.46
CA LEU A 137 -20.62 21.37 13.20
C LEU A 137 -21.95 22.07 12.88
N THR A 138 -22.63 21.61 11.83
CA THR A 138 -23.92 22.13 11.42
C THR A 138 -24.85 20.96 11.12
N GLN A 139 -26.02 20.91 11.74
CA GLN A 139 -27.06 19.96 11.37
C GLN A 139 -27.60 20.33 9.98
N LEU A 140 -27.65 19.35 9.08
CA LEU A 140 -28.08 19.54 7.69
C LEU A 140 -29.56 19.20 7.50
N THR A 141 -30.04 18.18 8.23
CA THR A 141 -31.41 17.67 8.13
C THR A 141 -32.31 18.27 9.19
N ARG A 142 -33.60 18.41 8.85
CA ARG A 142 -34.62 18.77 9.78
C ARG A 142 -35.22 17.49 10.37
N ASP A 143 -35.40 17.45 11.69
CA ASP A 143 -36.08 16.31 12.35
C ASP A 143 -37.56 16.32 12.06
N HIS A 144 -38.10 15.18 11.67
CA HIS A 144 -39.54 14.97 11.61
C HIS A 144 -40.07 14.49 12.97
N SER A 145 -40.03 15.38 13.95
CA SER A 145 -40.45 15.11 15.33
C SER A 145 -41.42 16.16 15.85
N LEU A 146 -42.19 15.79 16.87
CA LEU A 146 -43.07 16.73 17.55
C LEU A 146 -42.29 17.89 18.16
N MET A 147 -41.11 17.61 18.69
CA MET A 147 -40.24 18.63 19.29
C MET A 147 -39.76 19.66 18.27
N ALA A 148 -39.35 19.20 17.09
CA ALA A 148 -38.95 20.13 16.02
C ALA A 148 -40.10 21.06 15.63
N ASN A 149 -41.30 20.53 15.50
CA ASN A 149 -42.49 21.34 15.18
C ASN A 149 -42.81 22.37 16.28
N MET A 150 -42.70 21.99 17.56
CA MET A 150 -42.96 22.90 18.70
C MET A 150 -41.88 23.97 18.83
N ILE A 151 -40.62 23.68 18.58
CA ILE A 151 -39.52 24.65 18.56
C ILE A 151 -39.74 25.66 17.44
N GLU A 152 -40.02 25.20 16.22
CA GLU A 152 -40.31 26.08 15.08
C GLU A 152 -41.53 26.98 15.28
N ALA A 153 -42.55 26.47 15.97
CA ALA A 153 -43.70 27.26 16.36
C ALA A 153 -43.45 28.21 17.53
N GLY A 154 -42.23 28.22 18.09
CA GLY A 154 -41.86 29.04 19.24
C GLY A 154 -42.58 28.66 20.54
N GLN A 155 -43.08 27.43 20.65
CA GLN A 155 -43.80 26.95 21.83
C GLN A 155 -42.86 26.47 22.93
N ILE A 156 -41.70 25.93 22.57
CA ILE A 156 -40.65 25.48 23.50
C ILE A 156 -39.27 25.86 22.98
N THR A 157 -38.31 25.95 23.88
CA THR A 157 -36.87 26.12 23.52
C THR A 157 -36.23 24.76 23.22
N PRO A 158 -35.07 24.73 22.54
CA PRO A 158 -34.33 23.48 22.34
C PRO A 158 -33.95 22.77 23.65
N GLU A 159 -33.67 23.52 24.71
CA GLU A 159 -33.33 22.99 26.03
C GLU A 159 -34.52 22.33 26.69
N GLU A 160 -35.75 22.92 26.59
CA GLU A 160 -36.99 22.36 27.10
C GLU A 160 -37.37 21.11 26.31
N ALA A 161 -37.13 21.06 25.00
CA ALA A 161 -37.44 19.90 24.15
C ALA A 161 -36.63 18.63 24.59
N ARG A 162 -35.41 18.78 25.03
CA ARG A 162 -34.57 17.66 25.52
C ARG A 162 -35.13 16.97 26.76
N LEU A 163 -35.86 17.70 27.61
CA LEU A 163 -36.46 17.20 28.84
C LEU A 163 -37.97 16.86 28.70
N HIS A 164 -38.51 17.09 27.50
CA HIS A 164 -39.95 16.91 27.27
C HIS A 164 -40.35 15.43 27.30
N PRO A 165 -41.46 15.05 27.94
CA PRO A 165 -41.94 13.66 28.01
C PRO A 165 -42.16 13.01 26.63
N SER A 166 -42.56 13.81 25.63
CA SER A 166 -42.83 13.35 24.26
C SER A 166 -41.64 13.60 23.30
N ARG A 167 -40.38 13.66 23.80
CA ARG A 167 -39.21 13.96 22.97
C ARG A 167 -38.94 12.95 21.84
N SER A 168 -39.38 11.69 22.03
CA SER A 168 -39.21 10.61 21.04
C SER A 168 -40.42 10.41 20.13
N VAL A 169 -41.34 11.41 20.02
CA VAL A 169 -42.47 11.31 19.13
C VAL A 169 -42.12 11.79 17.75
N ILE A 170 -41.99 10.85 16.80
CA ILE A 170 -41.75 11.13 15.38
C ILE A 170 -43.08 11.39 14.66
N THR A 171 -43.02 12.30 13.68
CA THR A 171 -44.20 12.72 12.91
C THR A 171 -44.21 12.15 11.49
N ARG A 172 -43.06 11.65 11.00
CA ARG A 172 -42.92 11.00 9.69
C ARG A 172 -41.94 9.84 9.80
N ALA A 173 -42.30 8.69 9.22
CA ALA A 173 -41.51 7.47 9.16
C ALA A 173 -41.85 6.67 7.91
N LEU A 174 -40.98 5.79 7.48
CA LEU A 174 -41.25 4.78 6.45
C LEU A 174 -42.10 3.66 7.05
N GLY A 175 -42.95 3.04 6.23
CA GLY A 175 -43.73 1.86 6.58
C GLY A 175 -45.20 2.13 6.92
N ASN A 176 -45.64 3.39 7.06
CA ASN A 176 -47.01 3.72 7.49
C ASN A 176 -47.87 4.44 6.43
N ASP A 177 -47.26 5.36 5.67
CA ASP A 177 -47.96 6.16 4.67
C ASP A 177 -47.42 5.84 3.28
N PRO A 178 -48.20 5.23 2.37
CA PRO A 178 -47.77 4.91 1.01
C PRO A 178 -47.48 6.14 0.13
N THR A 179 -47.91 7.34 0.56
CA THR A 179 -47.69 8.61 -0.16
C THR A 179 -46.53 9.41 0.40
N MET A 180 -45.77 8.83 1.37
CA MET A 180 -44.68 9.52 2.02
C MET A 180 -43.53 9.76 1.04
N THR A 181 -43.03 11.00 1.00
CA THR A 181 -41.88 11.41 0.22
C THR A 181 -40.76 11.90 1.16
N PRO A 182 -39.50 11.65 0.90
CA PRO A 182 -38.39 12.16 1.71
C PRO A 182 -38.16 13.67 1.49
N ASP A 183 -37.58 14.34 2.47
CA ASP A 183 -37.01 15.66 2.28
C ASP A 183 -35.62 15.49 1.60
N LEU A 184 -35.39 16.26 0.53
CA LEU A 184 -34.19 16.17 -0.26
C LEU A 184 -33.28 17.39 -0.01
N TYR A 185 -31.98 17.15 0.16
CA TYR A 185 -30.98 18.20 0.33
C TYR A 185 -29.84 18.01 -0.66
N GLU A 186 -29.41 19.10 -1.29
CA GLU A 186 -28.20 19.14 -2.10
C GLU A 186 -27.22 20.17 -1.52
N ILE A 187 -26.03 19.74 -1.19
CA ILE A 187 -25.04 20.53 -0.49
C ILE A 187 -23.69 20.42 -1.19
N ASN A 188 -23.04 21.56 -1.43
CA ASN A 188 -21.67 21.57 -1.88
C ASN A 188 -20.75 21.39 -0.67
N VAL A 189 -19.84 20.42 -0.76
CA VAL A 189 -18.85 20.13 0.29
C VAL A 189 -17.44 20.42 -0.24
N GLU A 190 -16.54 20.77 0.68
CA GLU A 190 -15.14 21.06 0.37
C GLU A 190 -14.21 19.92 0.82
N ASP A 191 -12.99 19.93 0.28
CA ASP A 191 -11.95 18.97 0.67
C ASP A 191 -11.56 19.20 2.13
N GLY A 192 -11.78 18.20 2.97
CA GLY A 192 -11.56 18.26 4.41
C GLY A 192 -12.82 18.39 5.25
N ASP A 193 -13.99 18.57 4.61
CA ASP A 193 -15.27 18.47 5.31
C ASP A 193 -15.53 17.05 5.79
N ARG A 194 -16.32 16.92 6.84
CA ARG A 194 -16.64 15.62 7.44
C ARG A 194 -18.15 15.50 7.66
N LEU A 195 -18.76 14.49 7.03
CA LEU A 195 -20.14 14.10 7.19
C LEU A 195 -20.29 13.18 8.41
N LEU A 196 -21.34 13.41 9.20
CA LEU A 196 -21.82 12.50 10.23
C LEU A 196 -23.27 12.15 9.94
N LEU A 197 -23.61 10.86 9.91
CA LEU A 197 -24.97 10.35 9.99
C LEU A 197 -25.13 9.61 11.32
N CYS A 198 -26.23 9.80 12.01
CA CYS A 198 -26.49 9.11 13.28
C CYS A 198 -27.96 8.92 13.56
N SER A 199 -28.31 7.85 14.32
CA SER A 199 -29.61 7.70 14.94
C SER A 199 -29.77 8.65 16.14
N ASP A 200 -30.98 8.77 16.65
CA ASP A 200 -31.31 9.62 17.79
C ASP A 200 -30.60 9.20 19.08
N GLY A 201 -30.24 7.91 19.22
CA GLY A 201 -29.47 7.42 20.37
C GLY A 201 -28.13 8.11 20.58
N LEU A 202 -27.52 8.73 19.54
CA LEU A 202 -26.35 9.59 19.74
C LEU A 202 -26.80 10.95 20.28
N THR A 203 -27.71 11.64 19.60
CA THR A 203 -28.05 13.04 19.86
C THR A 203 -28.94 13.23 21.09
N ALA A 204 -29.63 12.19 21.55
CA ALA A 204 -30.31 12.16 22.83
C ALA A 204 -29.34 12.13 24.02
N MET A 205 -28.13 11.55 23.83
CA MET A 205 -27.16 11.34 24.91
C MET A 205 -26.00 12.34 24.87
N VAL A 206 -25.57 12.78 23.68
CA VAL A 206 -24.39 13.62 23.48
C VAL A 206 -24.81 14.95 22.87
N GLU A 207 -24.34 16.04 23.44
CA GLU A 207 -24.64 17.37 22.91
C GLU A 207 -23.83 17.69 21.64
N ASP A 208 -24.40 18.52 20.75
CA ASP A 208 -23.78 18.91 19.49
C ASP A 208 -22.38 19.52 19.69
N SER A 209 -22.17 20.26 20.78
CA SER A 209 -20.86 20.82 21.16
C SER A 209 -19.82 19.75 21.47
N GLN A 210 -20.22 18.63 22.07
CA GLN A 210 -19.36 17.47 22.37
C GLN A 210 -19.09 16.68 21.09
N ILE A 211 -20.12 16.46 20.26
CA ILE A 211 -19.99 15.85 18.93
C ILE A 211 -18.97 16.64 18.08
N GLU A 212 -19.12 17.98 18.02
CA GLU A 212 -18.20 18.88 17.32
C GLU A 212 -16.75 18.70 17.82
N SER A 213 -16.56 18.71 19.13
CA SER A 213 -15.24 18.54 19.76
C SER A 213 -14.59 17.21 19.40
N ILE A 214 -15.34 16.11 19.42
CA ILE A 214 -14.86 14.76 19.08
C ILE A 214 -14.49 14.71 17.61
N MET A 215 -15.37 15.17 16.71
CA MET A 215 -15.15 15.17 15.27
C MET A 215 -13.93 16.01 14.86
N ASN A 216 -13.66 17.12 15.54
CA ASN A 216 -12.47 17.94 15.32
C ASN A 216 -11.18 17.26 15.80
N ARG A 217 -11.24 16.57 16.94
CA ARG A 217 -10.05 16.02 17.61
C ARG A 217 -9.62 14.69 17.04
N VAL A 218 -10.57 13.83 16.62
CA VAL A 218 -10.30 12.46 16.18
C VAL A 218 -10.25 12.40 14.66
N ALA A 219 -9.04 12.42 14.09
CA ALA A 219 -8.83 12.50 12.66
C ALA A 219 -9.28 11.24 11.89
N ASP A 220 -9.11 10.05 12.46
CA ASP A 220 -9.51 8.79 11.81
C ASP A 220 -11.03 8.58 11.93
N PRO A 221 -11.78 8.43 10.80
CA PRO A 221 -13.24 8.32 10.83
C PRO A 221 -13.75 7.11 11.63
N GLN A 222 -13.06 5.96 11.57
CA GLN A 222 -13.47 4.77 12.29
C GLN A 222 -13.31 4.95 13.81
N ARG A 223 -12.22 5.56 14.23
CA ARG A 223 -12.00 5.91 15.64
C ARG A 223 -12.98 6.97 16.10
N CYS A 224 -13.30 7.93 15.22
CA CYS A 224 -14.29 8.98 15.51
C CYS A 224 -15.67 8.37 15.77
N ALA A 225 -16.17 7.54 14.86
CA ALA A 225 -17.44 6.83 15.03
C ALA A 225 -17.45 5.99 16.32
N THR A 226 -16.37 5.25 16.59
CA THR A 226 -16.23 4.45 17.82
C THR A 226 -16.27 5.34 19.07
N HIS A 227 -15.65 6.51 19.04
CA HIS A 227 -15.61 7.44 20.18
C HIS A 227 -16.98 8.04 20.45
N LEU A 228 -17.71 8.46 19.41
CA LEU A 228 -19.05 9.02 19.51
C LEU A 228 -20.02 8.00 20.14
N VAL A 229 -20.01 6.75 19.67
CA VAL A 229 -20.85 5.68 20.26
C VAL A 229 -20.49 5.41 21.71
N ASN A 230 -19.18 5.36 22.06
CA ASN A 230 -18.76 5.16 23.46
C ASN A 230 -19.20 6.31 24.37
N GLU A 231 -19.20 7.56 23.90
CA GLU A 231 -19.71 8.71 24.68
C GLU A 231 -21.20 8.59 24.94
N ALA A 232 -22.00 8.18 23.94
CA ALA A 232 -23.42 7.96 24.11
C ALA A 232 -23.69 6.83 25.12
N ILE A 233 -22.95 5.74 25.07
CA ILE A 233 -23.02 4.62 26.02
C ILE A 233 -22.65 5.09 27.43
N ALA A 234 -21.56 5.86 27.56
CA ALA A 234 -21.09 6.40 28.84
C ALA A 234 -22.08 7.39 29.45
N ALA A 235 -22.85 8.13 28.62
CA ALA A 235 -23.91 9.03 29.05
C ALA A 235 -25.21 8.32 29.45
N GLY A 236 -25.27 6.98 29.33
CA GLY A 236 -26.42 6.16 29.75
C GLY A 236 -26.87 5.12 28.74
N GLY A 237 -26.63 5.34 27.44
CA GLY A 237 -26.95 4.38 26.38
C GLY A 237 -28.39 3.91 26.39
N LEU A 238 -29.35 4.86 26.47
CA LEU A 238 -30.76 4.55 26.68
C LEU A 238 -31.42 3.91 25.46
N ASP A 239 -30.83 4.08 24.28
CA ASP A 239 -31.31 3.55 23.02
C ASP A 239 -30.20 2.88 22.21
N ASN A 240 -30.57 2.29 21.06
CA ASN A 240 -29.63 1.87 20.04
C ASN A 240 -28.86 3.09 19.51
N VAL A 241 -27.59 2.95 19.25
CA VAL A 241 -26.71 4.05 18.81
C VAL A 241 -25.98 3.67 17.54
N THR A 242 -26.29 4.35 16.46
CA THR A 242 -25.68 4.11 15.15
C THR A 242 -25.03 5.37 14.62
N VAL A 243 -23.80 5.26 14.18
CA VAL A 243 -22.96 6.38 13.71
C VAL A 243 -22.20 5.98 12.45
N ILE A 244 -22.23 6.86 11.44
CA ILE A 244 -21.36 6.81 10.26
C ILE A 244 -20.63 8.14 10.18
N VAL A 245 -19.30 8.11 10.03
CA VAL A 245 -18.45 9.28 9.77
C VAL A 245 -17.78 9.10 8.44
N ALA A 246 -17.88 10.09 7.54
CA ALA A 246 -17.26 10.05 6.22
C ALA A 246 -16.57 11.37 5.89
N ASP A 247 -15.32 11.30 5.44
CA ASP A 247 -14.55 12.48 5.05
C ASP A 247 -14.78 12.81 3.57
N ALA A 248 -15.08 14.06 3.26
CA ALA A 248 -15.12 14.57 1.90
C ALA A 248 -13.69 14.69 1.36
N GLU A 249 -13.34 13.83 0.40
CA GLU A 249 -12.05 13.92 -0.30
C GLU A 249 -12.25 14.58 -1.67
N GLY A 250 -11.75 15.81 -1.81
CA GLY A 250 -11.78 16.51 -3.09
C GLY A 250 -10.98 15.77 -4.16
N ALA A 251 -11.34 15.97 -5.43
CA ALA A 251 -10.70 15.34 -6.59
C ALA A 251 -9.16 15.52 -6.62
N ARG A 252 -8.65 16.57 -5.97
CA ARG A 252 -7.19 16.84 -5.85
C ARG A 252 -6.52 15.90 -4.87
N THR A 253 -7.15 15.58 -3.76
CA THR A 253 -6.59 14.71 -2.70
C THR A 253 -6.57 13.26 -3.16
N VAL A 254 -7.63 12.80 -3.82
CA VAL A 254 -7.71 11.47 -4.42
C VAL A 254 -6.62 11.28 -5.49
N LYS A 255 -6.40 12.30 -6.34
CA LYS A 255 -5.34 12.27 -7.35
C LYS A 255 -3.94 12.26 -6.72
N ARG A 256 -3.73 12.99 -5.63
CA ARG A 256 -2.46 13.06 -4.89
C ARG A 256 -2.12 11.74 -4.19
N ARG A 257 -3.11 11.08 -3.55
CA ARG A 257 -2.89 9.74 -2.93
C ARG A 257 -2.54 8.68 -3.98
N ARG A 258 -3.23 8.65 -5.14
CA ARG A 258 -2.93 7.71 -6.24
C ARG A 258 -1.54 7.94 -6.85
N THR A 259 -1.10 9.20 -7.00
CA THR A 259 0.24 9.53 -7.49
C THR A 259 1.30 9.17 -6.47
N ALA A 260 1.10 9.45 -5.17
CA ALA A 260 2.04 9.11 -4.11
C ALA A 260 2.29 7.59 -4.00
N LEU A 261 1.24 6.76 -4.16
CA LEU A 261 1.39 5.30 -4.16
C LEU A 261 2.18 4.83 -5.38
N ARG A 262 1.89 5.35 -6.58
CA ARG A 262 2.65 5.04 -7.81
C ARG A 262 4.10 5.45 -7.68
N THR A 263 4.38 6.64 -7.14
CA THR A 263 5.75 7.12 -6.93
C THR A 263 6.52 6.23 -5.95
N ARG A 264 5.92 5.77 -4.85
CA ARG A 264 6.56 4.83 -3.91
C ARG A 264 6.89 3.49 -4.58
N VAL A 265 5.97 2.92 -5.35
CA VAL A 265 6.19 1.67 -6.10
C VAL A 265 7.32 1.85 -7.12
N THR A 266 7.37 2.99 -7.85
CA THR A 266 8.43 3.28 -8.81
C THR A 266 9.80 3.42 -8.11
N ILE A 267 9.88 4.10 -6.96
CA ILE A 267 11.12 4.22 -6.18
C ILE A 267 11.64 2.85 -5.74
N VAL A 268 10.77 1.99 -5.20
CA VAL A 268 11.13 0.62 -4.79
C VAL A 268 11.64 -0.19 -5.99
N PHE A 269 10.96 -0.08 -7.14
CA PHE A 269 11.38 -0.78 -8.36
C PHE A 269 12.74 -0.31 -8.87
N VAL A 270 13.02 1.00 -8.86
CA VAL A 270 14.33 1.58 -9.24
C VAL A 270 15.41 1.11 -8.29
N LEU A 271 15.15 1.09 -6.97
CA LEU A 271 16.11 0.59 -5.98
C LEU A 271 16.43 -0.90 -6.19
N LEU A 272 15.43 -1.74 -6.46
CA LEU A 272 15.64 -3.15 -6.75
C LEU A 272 16.45 -3.36 -8.03
N LEU A 273 16.19 -2.56 -9.08
CA LEU A 273 16.95 -2.59 -10.32
C LEU A 273 18.43 -2.22 -10.07
N LEU A 274 18.68 -1.19 -9.28
CA LEU A 274 20.04 -0.74 -8.94
C LEU A 274 20.78 -1.81 -8.13
N VAL A 275 20.14 -2.46 -7.17
CA VAL A 275 20.70 -3.59 -6.42
C VAL A 275 21.03 -4.77 -7.36
N ALA A 276 20.15 -5.08 -8.33
CA ALA A 276 20.38 -6.14 -9.30
C ALA A 276 21.59 -5.84 -10.21
N ILE A 277 21.77 -4.57 -10.64
CA ILE A 277 22.91 -4.14 -11.44
C ILE A 277 24.22 -4.27 -10.62
N ILE A 278 24.23 -3.82 -9.36
CA ILE A 278 25.39 -3.95 -8.48
C ILE A 278 25.75 -5.42 -8.23
N ALA A 279 24.74 -6.25 -7.96
CA ALA A 279 24.93 -7.69 -7.76
C ALA A 279 25.48 -8.38 -9.03
N GLY A 280 24.95 -8.00 -10.20
CA GLY A 280 25.44 -8.49 -11.49
C GLY A 280 26.88 -8.08 -11.79
N ALA A 281 27.25 -6.83 -11.51
CA ALA A 281 28.63 -6.35 -11.66
C ALA A 281 29.59 -7.04 -10.67
N ALA A 282 29.19 -7.23 -9.43
CA ALA A 282 29.95 -7.96 -8.42
C ALA A 282 30.15 -9.43 -8.80
N TRP A 283 29.11 -10.10 -9.29
CA TRP A 283 29.16 -11.48 -9.77
C TRP A 283 30.06 -11.61 -11.00
N GLY A 284 29.93 -10.70 -11.99
CA GLY A 284 30.78 -10.67 -13.18
C GLY A 284 32.25 -10.42 -12.84
N GLY A 285 32.54 -9.49 -11.93
CA GLY A 285 33.87 -9.24 -11.41
C GLY A 285 34.47 -10.44 -10.70
N TYR A 286 33.68 -11.09 -9.82
CA TYR A 286 34.11 -12.29 -9.12
C TYR A 286 34.47 -13.45 -10.08
N THR A 287 33.60 -13.73 -11.07
CA THR A 287 33.84 -14.78 -12.06
C THR A 287 35.03 -14.49 -12.95
N TYR A 288 35.24 -13.22 -13.32
CA TYR A 288 36.39 -12.80 -14.09
C TYR A 288 37.71 -13.03 -13.32
N LEU A 289 37.79 -12.59 -12.07
CA LEU A 289 38.97 -12.76 -11.21
C LEU A 289 39.29 -14.23 -10.92
N HIS A 290 38.27 -15.07 -10.81
CA HIS A 290 38.47 -16.50 -10.48
C HIS A 290 38.88 -17.34 -11.69
N ASN A 291 38.59 -16.89 -12.91
CA ASN A 291 38.92 -17.62 -14.14
C ASN A 291 40.21 -17.14 -14.83
N THR A 292 40.77 -16.01 -14.44
CA THR A 292 42.04 -15.52 -15.01
C THR A 292 43.23 -16.02 -14.22
N ALA A 293 44.35 -16.24 -14.92
CA ALA A 293 45.62 -16.60 -14.30
C ALA A 293 46.78 -15.76 -14.89
N TYR A 294 47.92 -15.78 -14.25
CA TYR A 294 49.13 -15.16 -14.76
C TYR A 294 50.39 -15.90 -14.29
N LEU A 295 51.43 -15.81 -15.07
CA LEU A 295 52.80 -16.28 -14.75
C LEU A 295 53.61 -15.11 -14.25
N ALA A 296 54.30 -15.28 -13.12
CA ALA A 296 55.22 -14.28 -12.60
C ALA A 296 56.47 -14.95 -12.00
N LYS A 297 57.53 -14.17 -11.83
CA LYS A 297 58.75 -14.59 -11.16
C LYS A 297 58.54 -14.59 -9.65
N ASN A 298 58.83 -15.70 -8.97
CA ASN A 298 58.84 -15.78 -7.52
C ASN A 298 60.17 -15.29 -6.92
N ASP A 299 60.27 -15.18 -5.60
CA ASP A 299 61.44 -14.73 -4.87
C ASP A 299 62.68 -15.63 -5.10
N ALA A 300 62.48 -16.89 -5.46
CA ALA A 300 63.48 -17.86 -5.78
C ALA A 300 64.04 -17.73 -7.25
N GLY A 301 63.45 -16.82 -8.04
CA GLY A 301 63.82 -16.62 -9.44
C GLY A 301 63.21 -17.62 -10.42
N MET A 302 62.24 -18.42 -9.96
CA MET A 302 61.50 -19.41 -10.75
C MET A 302 60.19 -18.85 -11.28
N VAL A 303 59.66 -19.45 -12.33
CA VAL A 303 58.31 -19.17 -12.81
C VAL A 303 57.30 -19.70 -11.78
N ALA A 304 56.31 -18.90 -11.41
CA ALA A 304 55.21 -19.32 -10.58
C ALA A 304 53.88 -18.97 -11.26
N VAL A 305 52.88 -19.84 -11.08
CA VAL A 305 51.54 -19.69 -11.61
C VAL A 305 50.66 -19.13 -10.53
N TYR A 306 50.01 -18.00 -10.82
CA TYR A 306 49.07 -17.33 -9.94
C TYR A 306 47.68 -17.32 -10.58
N ARG A 307 46.65 -17.50 -9.75
CA ARG A 307 45.26 -17.26 -10.13
C ARG A 307 44.93 -15.82 -9.80
N GLY A 308 44.25 -15.10 -10.72
CA GLY A 308 43.86 -13.72 -10.55
C GLY A 308 44.56 -12.76 -11.50
N VAL A 309 44.74 -11.52 -11.12
CA VAL A 309 45.35 -10.45 -11.93
C VAL A 309 46.61 -9.92 -11.27
N PRO A 310 47.70 -9.67 -12.04
CA PRO A 310 48.89 -9.08 -11.49
C PRO A 310 48.64 -7.62 -11.08
N GLY A 311 49.06 -7.24 -9.87
CA GLY A 311 48.94 -5.90 -9.31
C GLY A 311 47.75 -5.72 -8.38
N ASP A 312 47.60 -4.50 -7.84
CA ASP A 312 46.53 -4.14 -6.94
C ASP A 312 45.35 -3.58 -7.72
N VAL A 313 44.15 -4.10 -7.43
CA VAL A 313 42.87 -3.58 -7.96
C VAL A 313 42.12 -2.93 -6.82
N LEU A 314 41.88 -1.62 -6.88
CA LEU A 314 41.19 -0.83 -5.83
C LEU A 314 41.81 -0.95 -4.42
N GLY A 315 43.15 -1.16 -4.35
CA GLY A 315 43.89 -1.28 -3.08
C GLY A 315 43.83 -2.69 -2.45
N PHE A 316 43.36 -3.68 -3.19
CA PHE A 316 43.37 -5.10 -2.78
C PHE A 316 44.14 -5.94 -3.78
N THR A 317 44.96 -6.86 -3.27
CA THR A 317 45.70 -7.84 -4.08
C THR A 317 44.82 -9.07 -4.30
N TYR A 318 44.42 -9.30 -5.56
CA TYR A 318 43.62 -10.47 -5.95
C TYR A 318 44.45 -11.50 -6.68
N SER A 319 45.44 -12.06 -5.99
CA SER A 319 46.31 -13.11 -6.51
C SER A 319 46.51 -14.22 -5.51
N GLU A 320 46.29 -15.45 -5.95
CA GLU A 320 46.51 -16.67 -5.18
C GLU A 320 47.58 -17.52 -5.89
N LEU A 321 48.62 -17.92 -5.17
CA LEU A 321 49.65 -18.81 -5.72
C LEU A 321 49.04 -20.19 -5.93
N VAL A 322 49.03 -20.68 -7.17
CA VAL A 322 48.57 -22.01 -7.54
C VAL A 322 49.72 -23.02 -7.52
N GLU A 323 50.87 -22.71 -8.15
CA GLU A 323 51.99 -23.60 -8.22
C GLU A 323 53.33 -22.85 -8.37
N ASN A 324 54.37 -23.32 -7.65
CA ASN A 324 55.74 -22.96 -7.90
C ASN A 324 56.36 -23.96 -8.84
N THR A 325 56.87 -23.51 -9.98
CA THR A 325 57.48 -24.39 -10.96
C THR A 325 59.01 -24.52 -10.76
N ASP A 326 59.60 -25.47 -11.42
CA ASP A 326 61.01 -25.75 -11.44
C ASP A 326 61.80 -25.06 -12.62
N VAL A 327 61.09 -24.17 -13.34
CA VAL A 327 61.61 -23.44 -14.51
C VAL A 327 62.30 -22.15 -14.08
N PRO A 328 63.60 -22.00 -14.18
CA PRO A 328 64.32 -20.73 -13.86
C PRO A 328 64.02 -19.69 -14.93
N VAL A 329 63.59 -18.48 -14.49
CA VAL A 329 63.28 -17.37 -15.41
C VAL A 329 64.55 -16.92 -16.16
N ALA A 330 65.74 -17.10 -15.55
CA ALA A 330 67.06 -16.74 -16.14
C ALA A 330 67.49 -17.60 -17.37
N ASP A 331 66.92 -18.82 -17.44
CA ASP A 331 67.22 -19.77 -18.50
C ASP A 331 66.33 -19.66 -19.73
N LEU A 332 65.26 -18.84 -19.60
CA LEU A 332 64.29 -18.60 -20.67
C LEU A 332 64.81 -17.57 -21.69
N SER A 333 64.20 -17.55 -22.89
CA SER A 333 64.46 -16.50 -23.86
C SER A 333 64.28 -15.11 -23.28
N PRO A 334 65.08 -14.07 -23.67
CA PRO A 334 64.96 -12.74 -23.10
C PRO A 334 63.55 -12.14 -23.18
N SER A 335 62.78 -12.47 -24.22
CA SER A 335 61.40 -12.02 -24.42
C SER A 335 60.46 -12.71 -23.50
N ALA A 336 60.62 -13.98 -23.20
CA ALA A 336 59.75 -14.73 -22.24
C ALA A 336 60.05 -14.30 -20.80
N ALA A 337 61.37 -14.15 -20.44
CA ALA A 337 61.76 -13.71 -19.12
C ALA A 337 61.23 -12.31 -18.77
N MET A 338 61.24 -11.37 -19.74
CA MET A 338 60.71 -10.01 -19.56
C MET A 338 59.20 -10.04 -19.32
N ARG A 339 58.46 -10.77 -20.15
CA ARG A 339 56.95 -10.91 -20.00
C ARG A 339 56.54 -11.55 -18.68
N ILE A 340 57.24 -12.58 -18.23
CA ILE A 340 57.00 -13.24 -16.94
C ILE A 340 57.34 -12.31 -15.78
N SER A 341 58.43 -11.52 -15.89
CA SER A 341 58.80 -10.53 -14.85
C SER A 341 57.77 -9.42 -14.69
N GLU A 342 57.03 -9.06 -15.76
CA GLU A 342 55.96 -8.06 -15.75
C GLU A 342 54.56 -8.67 -15.37
N GLY A 343 54.47 -9.98 -15.21
CA GLY A 343 53.21 -10.68 -14.94
C GLY A 343 52.47 -11.02 -16.23
N MET A 344 52.83 -12.12 -16.87
CA MET A 344 52.26 -12.58 -18.13
C MET A 344 50.88 -13.14 -17.91
N ARG A 345 49.80 -12.44 -18.35
CA ARG A 345 48.41 -12.85 -18.24
C ARG A 345 48.07 -13.97 -19.22
N VAL A 346 47.27 -14.92 -18.75
CA VAL A 346 46.69 -16.04 -19.51
C VAL A 346 45.22 -16.23 -19.17
N SER A 347 44.47 -16.92 -20.03
CA SER A 347 43.02 -17.01 -19.88
C SER A 347 42.57 -17.98 -18.78
N SER A 348 43.46 -18.93 -18.40
CA SER A 348 43.14 -19.92 -17.35
C SER A 348 44.42 -20.48 -16.71
N VAL A 349 44.25 -21.13 -15.57
CA VAL A 349 45.33 -21.86 -14.89
C VAL A 349 45.88 -23.00 -15.79
N ASP A 350 44.99 -23.69 -16.52
CA ASP A 350 45.40 -24.80 -17.43
C ASP A 350 46.29 -24.30 -18.58
N GLU A 351 45.97 -23.13 -19.14
CA GLU A 351 46.82 -22.49 -20.16
C GLU A 351 48.18 -22.07 -19.58
N ALA A 352 48.22 -21.57 -18.34
CA ALA A 352 49.42 -21.24 -17.63
C ALA A 352 50.34 -22.47 -17.45
N MET A 353 49.74 -23.59 -17.05
CA MET A 353 50.45 -24.86 -16.86
C MET A 353 50.98 -25.41 -18.19
N ALA A 354 50.22 -25.37 -19.27
CA ALA A 354 50.64 -25.79 -20.60
C ALA A 354 51.83 -24.95 -21.11
N LEU A 355 51.82 -23.64 -20.79
CA LEU A 355 52.93 -22.77 -21.13
C LEU A 355 54.23 -23.12 -20.33
N VAL A 356 54.07 -23.45 -19.05
CA VAL A 356 55.19 -23.89 -18.20
C VAL A 356 55.78 -25.20 -18.76
N ASP A 357 54.93 -26.15 -19.17
CA ASP A 357 55.38 -27.40 -19.76
C ASP A 357 56.12 -27.18 -21.08
N SER A 358 55.67 -26.22 -21.92
CA SER A 358 56.41 -25.87 -23.14
C SER A 358 57.80 -25.26 -22.85
N TYR A 359 57.90 -24.44 -21.81
CA TYR A 359 59.18 -23.92 -21.37
C TYR A 359 60.10 -24.99 -20.80
N ARG A 360 59.60 -26.01 -20.11
CA ARG A 360 60.33 -27.19 -19.67
C ARG A 360 60.92 -27.96 -20.84
N GLU A 361 60.09 -28.19 -21.89
CA GLU A 361 60.59 -28.86 -23.13
C GLU A 361 61.66 -28.07 -23.86
N GLU A 362 61.49 -26.74 -24.01
CA GLU A 362 62.54 -25.89 -24.63
C GLU A 362 63.86 -25.96 -23.87
N LEU A 363 63.79 -25.88 -22.52
CA LEU A 363 65.01 -25.97 -21.70
C LEU A 363 65.70 -27.36 -21.79
N ALA A 364 64.87 -28.45 -21.84
CA ALA A 364 65.40 -29.80 -22.01
C ALA A 364 66.06 -29.98 -23.35
N GLN A 365 65.49 -29.45 -24.43
CA GLN A 365 66.08 -29.46 -25.78
C GLN A 365 67.38 -28.62 -25.87
N ALA A 366 67.41 -27.44 -25.23
CA ALA A 366 68.62 -26.59 -25.19
C ALA A 366 69.74 -27.25 -24.41
N LYS A 367 69.46 -27.97 -23.31
CA LYS A 367 70.44 -28.75 -22.54
C LYS A 367 70.96 -29.96 -23.34
N ALA A 368 70.10 -30.65 -24.08
CA ALA A 368 70.46 -31.78 -24.92
C ALA A 368 71.38 -31.34 -26.11
N SER A 369 71.04 -30.20 -26.72
CA SER A 369 71.92 -29.64 -27.82
C SER A 369 73.22 -29.13 -27.32
N SER A 370 73.37 -28.55 -26.15
CA SER A 370 74.63 -28.12 -25.56
C SER A 370 75.50 -29.27 -25.12
N SER A 371 74.91 -30.41 -24.69
CA SER A 371 75.68 -31.63 -24.35
C SER A 371 76.18 -32.38 -25.57
N SER A 372 75.58 -32.26 -26.76
CA SER A 372 76.06 -32.84 -28.03
C SER A 372 77.17 -32.05 -28.65
N THR A 373 77.33 -30.75 -28.39
CA THR A 373 78.43 -29.89 -28.89
C THR A 373 79.70 -30.02 -28.08
N ALA A 374 79.60 -30.48 -26.83
CA ALA A 374 80.76 -30.70 -25.94
C ALA A 374 81.52 -32.01 -26.19
N SER A 375 80.97 -32.94 -26.99
CA SER A 375 81.59 -34.26 -27.29
C SER A 375 82.39 -34.32 -28.63
N THR A 376 82.53 -33.20 -29.37
CA THR A 376 83.14 -33.20 -30.68
C THR A 376 84.49 -32.37 -30.79
N SER A 377 85.03 -31.92 -29.65
CA SER A 377 86.34 -31.19 -29.69
C SER A 377 87.42 -31.89 -28.85
N GLY A 378 87.89 -33.05 -29.37
CA GLY A 378 89.01 -33.77 -28.79
C GLY A 378 89.59 -34.75 -29.75
N SER A 379 90.37 -34.34 -30.77
CA SER A 379 91.47 -35.00 -31.41
C SER A 379 91.89 -34.29 -32.71
N SER A 380 92.94 -33.63 -32.74
CA SER A 380 94.23 -33.92 -33.41
C SER A 380 95.05 -32.70 -33.55
N ALA A 381 96.29 -32.93 -33.20
CA ALA A 381 97.41 -32.01 -33.23
C ALA A 381 98.13 -31.99 -34.59
N ALA A 382 98.94 -30.92 -34.75
CA ALA A 382 100.12 -30.78 -35.56
C ALA A 382 99.99 -30.48 -37.08
N SER A 383 100.44 -29.39 -37.56
CA SER A 383 101.72 -29.02 -38.05
C SER A 383 101.65 -27.87 -39.05
N ASP A 384 102.65 -26.97 -38.88
CA ASP A 384 103.37 -26.18 -39.88
C ASP A 384 102.72 -25.15 -40.79
N GLY A 385 103.30 -23.95 -40.68
CA GLY A 385 103.90 -23.27 -41.83
C GLY A 385 103.40 -21.88 -42.14
N ALA A 386 104.18 -20.94 -41.65
CA ALA A 386 104.73 -19.77 -42.38
C ALA A 386 103.91 -18.85 -43.26
N SER A 387 104.10 -17.60 -42.91
CA SER A 387 104.33 -16.45 -43.80
C SER A 387 103.21 -15.62 -44.39
N SER A 388 103.28 -14.39 -44.00
CA SER A 388 103.44 -13.14 -44.75
C SER A 388 102.16 -12.32 -45.00
N GLU A 389 102.25 -11.14 -44.41
CA GLU A 389 102.23 -9.81 -45.08
C GLU A 389 100.92 -9.35 -45.81
N GLY A 390 100.59 -8.16 -45.44
CA GLY A 390 100.09 -7.15 -46.34
C GLY A 390 98.71 -6.57 -45.94
N ALA A 391 98.66 -5.56 -45.16
CA ALA A 391 98.60 -4.15 -45.54
C ALA A 391 97.30 -3.65 -46.08
N VAL A 392 96.83 -2.65 -45.34
CA VAL A 392 96.29 -1.35 -45.81
C VAL A 392 94.81 -1.22 -46.26
N ALA A 393 94.10 -0.50 -45.45
CA ALA A 393 93.45 0.80 -45.66
C ALA A 393 92.04 0.90 -46.27
N THR A 394 91.27 1.64 -45.47
CA THR A 394 90.35 2.74 -45.86
C THR A 394 89.12 2.44 -46.75
N ARG A 395 88.01 2.55 -46.31
CA ARG A 395 87.13 3.74 -46.22
C ARG A 395 85.87 3.43 -45.45
#